data_745d2a27e0c90aac8a5fd54cf7ad59d9
#
_entry.id   745d2a27e0c90aac8a5fd54cf7ad59d9
#
_cell.length_a   1.000
_cell.length_b   1.000
_cell.length_c   1.000
_cell.angle_alpha   90.00
_cell.angle_beta   90.00
_cell.angle_gamma   90.00
#
_symmetry.space_group_name_H-M   'P 1'
#
loop_
_entity.id
_entity.type
_entity.pdbx_description
1 polymer ?
#
loop_
_entity_poly.entity_id
_entity_poly.type
_entity_poly.pdbx_seq_one_letter_code
_entity_poly.pdbx_strand_id
1 'polypeptide(L)'
;MSQDQIFNDDDAESDLRLLDDDGADIQRLKLPAPTEKPEDDVDERIARIEFHCSVCNMHELVHYYGKEPPFGLGIRFREDSFVMRDPFQAPPPRWQSKAEYYVALGVKCATCGKPVCKDAACSFYYTQTYCLPCGSVQLKSWPVEAQSKLRKQLAASKQKEQSN
;
A
#
# COMPACT_ATOMS: atom_id res chain seq x y z
N MET A 1 -46.48 44.83 -11.46
CA MET A 1 -46.35 46.31 -11.30
C MET A 1 -44.89 46.51 -10.99
N SER A 2 -44.18 46.80 -12.02
CA SER A 2 -43.63 48.10 -12.41
C SER A 2 -42.36 48.40 -11.72
N GLN A 3 -41.36 48.37 -12.46
CA GLN A 3 -40.62 49.32 -13.31
C GLN A 3 -39.30 49.68 -12.64
N ASP A 4 -38.23 49.40 -13.32
CA ASP A 4 -37.46 50.24 -14.28
C ASP A 4 -36.55 51.22 -13.55
N GLN A 5 -35.31 51.35 -13.85
CA GLN A 5 -34.56 51.92 -14.95
C GLN A 5 -33.10 52.04 -14.47
N ILE A 6 -32.10 51.58 -15.21
CA ILE A 6 -31.34 52.20 -16.32
C ILE A 6 -30.63 53.51 -15.94
N PHE A 7 -29.35 53.55 -16.22
CA PHE A 7 -28.51 54.58 -16.84
C PHE A 7 -27.05 54.43 -16.38
N ASN A 8 -26.18 54.06 -17.26
CA ASN A 8 -25.41 54.74 -18.30
C ASN A 8 -24.26 55.56 -17.79
N ASP A 9 -23.13 55.18 -18.38
CA ASP A 9 -22.14 55.94 -19.14
C ASP A 9 -21.41 57.07 -18.40
N ASP A 10 -20.19 57.26 -18.53
CA ASP A 10 -19.40 57.69 -19.65
C ASP A 10 -17.91 57.81 -19.29
N ASP A 11 -17.14 57.39 -20.24
CA ASP A 11 -15.94 57.99 -20.78
C ASP A 11 -14.99 58.86 -19.92
N ALA A 12 -13.74 58.47 -19.95
CA ALA A 12 -12.69 59.43 -20.29
C ALA A 12 -11.39 58.71 -20.69
N GLU A 13 -11.17 58.75 -21.98
CA GLU A 13 -9.84 58.65 -22.60
C GLU A 13 -8.86 59.71 -22.06
N SER A 14 -7.64 59.35 -22.08
CA SER A 14 -6.43 60.08 -22.51
C SER A 14 -5.29 59.73 -21.57
N ASP A 15 -4.11 59.54 -21.96
CA ASP A 15 -3.31 59.87 -23.10
C ASP A 15 -1.91 59.24 -22.89
N LEU A 16 -1.37 58.77 -23.94
CA LEU A 16 -0.01 58.41 -24.24
C LEU A 16 1.06 59.20 -23.48
N ARG A 17 2.06 58.51 -22.96
CA ARG A 17 3.46 58.88 -23.24
C ARG A 17 4.39 57.71 -23.08
N LEU A 18 4.96 57.32 -24.20
CA LEU A 18 6.17 56.61 -24.41
C LEU A 18 7.31 57.25 -23.60
N LEU A 19 8.04 56.46 -22.87
CA LEU A 19 9.48 56.63 -22.66
C LEU A 19 10.12 55.29 -22.81
N ASP A 20 10.84 55.20 -23.89
CA ASP A 20 11.86 54.19 -24.16
C ASP A 20 12.95 54.28 -23.08
N ASP A 21 13.51 53.14 -22.80
CA ASP A 21 14.92 52.87 -22.80
C ASP A 21 15.38 52.04 -21.60
N ASP A 22 16.29 51.24 -22.00
CA ASP A 22 17.35 50.51 -21.33
C ASP A 22 17.06 49.06 -20.93
N GLY A 23 17.66 48.32 -21.83
CA GLY A 23 17.98 46.92 -21.74
C GLY A 23 18.62 46.55 -20.42
N ALA A 24 17.94 45.66 -19.74
CA ALA A 24 18.60 44.75 -18.81
C ALA A 24 18.24 43.34 -19.25
N ASP A 25 19.25 42.66 -19.79
CA ASP A 25 19.26 41.23 -19.97
C ASP A 25 18.82 40.53 -18.70
N ILE A 26 17.53 40.28 -18.60
CA ILE A 26 17.03 39.27 -17.67
C ILE A 26 17.38 37.95 -18.35
N GLN A 27 18.58 37.46 -18.07
CA GLN A 27 18.89 36.05 -18.24
C GLN A 27 17.76 35.27 -17.56
N ARG A 28 16.88 34.83 -18.41
CA ARG A 28 15.86 33.84 -18.06
C ARG A 28 16.60 32.63 -17.50
N LEU A 29 16.74 32.60 -16.17
CA LEU A 29 17.16 31.41 -15.43
C LEU A 29 16.24 30.29 -15.87
N LYS A 30 16.72 29.53 -16.82
CA LYS A 30 16.15 28.28 -17.24
C LYS A 30 16.17 27.38 -16.01
N LEU A 31 15.07 27.33 -15.29
CA LEU A 31 14.84 26.32 -14.28
C LEU A 31 15.16 24.99 -14.94
N PRO A 32 16.07 24.17 -14.36
CA PRO A 32 16.26 22.84 -14.87
C PRO A 32 14.89 22.17 -14.82
N ALA A 33 14.50 21.61 -15.95
CA ALA A 33 13.35 20.74 -16.04
C ALA A 33 13.48 19.70 -14.92
N PRO A 34 12.37 19.30 -14.26
CA PRO A 34 12.42 18.22 -13.31
C PRO A 34 13.06 17.04 -14.04
N THR A 35 14.22 16.63 -13.58
CA THR A 35 14.87 15.41 -14.01
C THR A 35 13.85 14.30 -13.75
N GLU A 36 13.19 13.90 -14.81
CA GLU A 36 12.47 12.63 -14.82
C GLU A 36 13.50 11.60 -14.37
N LYS A 37 13.28 11.10 -13.17
CA LYS A 37 14.01 9.93 -12.68
C LYS A 37 13.79 8.87 -13.76
N PRO A 38 14.83 8.20 -14.23
CA PRO A 38 14.61 7.04 -15.07
C PRO A 38 13.66 6.14 -14.27
N GLU A 39 12.47 5.93 -14.77
CA GLU A 39 11.62 4.84 -14.35
C GLU A 39 12.44 3.61 -14.72
N ASP A 40 13.22 3.12 -13.76
CA ASP A 40 13.78 1.79 -13.85
C ASP A 40 12.60 0.91 -14.21
N ASP A 41 12.66 0.29 -15.36
CA ASP A 41 11.69 -0.67 -15.86
C ASP A 41 11.78 -1.89 -14.93
N VAL A 42 11.24 -1.69 -13.72
CA VAL A 42 11.25 -2.67 -12.66
C VAL A 42 10.29 -3.75 -13.09
N ASP A 43 10.84 -4.84 -13.58
CA ASP A 43 10.02 -6.00 -13.95
C ASP A 43 9.23 -6.46 -12.72
N GLU A 44 7.95 -6.10 -12.67
CA GLU A 44 7.02 -6.44 -11.59
C GLU A 44 6.86 -7.97 -11.39
N ARG A 45 7.38 -8.77 -12.31
CA ARG A 45 7.37 -10.23 -12.23
C ARG A 45 8.51 -10.78 -11.38
N ILE A 46 9.47 -9.94 -11.02
CA ILE A 46 10.59 -10.34 -10.16
C ILE A 46 10.23 -10.03 -8.72
N ALA A 47 10.24 -11.05 -7.87
CA ALA A 47 10.08 -10.89 -6.43
C ALA A 47 11.30 -10.18 -5.84
N ARG A 48 11.09 -9.04 -5.17
CA ARG A 48 12.17 -8.19 -4.63
C ARG A 48 11.93 -7.77 -3.19
N ILE A 49 10.73 -7.93 -2.68
CA ILE A 49 10.35 -7.51 -1.33
C ILE A 49 10.63 -8.68 -0.40
N GLU A 50 11.50 -8.47 0.57
CA GLU A 50 11.78 -9.49 1.58
C GLU A 50 10.63 -9.61 2.57
N PHE A 51 10.19 -10.84 2.78
CA PHE A 51 9.27 -11.20 3.84
C PHE A 51 9.95 -12.14 4.80
N HIS A 52 10.01 -11.77 6.06
CA HIS A 52 10.57 -12.59 7.13
C HIS A 52 9.60 -12.68 8.30
N CYS A 53 9.05 -13.86 8.56
CA CYS A 53 8.16 -14.08 9.69
C CYS A 53 8.92 -13.95 11.01
N SER A 54 8.47 -13.07 11.89
CA SER A 54 9.10 -12.85 13.19
C SER A 54 8.91 -13.98 14.21
N VAL A 55 8.09 -14.99 13.89
CA VAL A 55 7.76 -16.11 14.79
C VAL A 55 8.44 -17.39 14.34
N CYS A 56 8.29 -17.82 13.10
CA CYS A 56 8.82 -19.08 12.60
C CYS A 56 10.07 -18.96 11.73
N ASN A 57 10.59 -17.74 11.54
CA ASN A 57 11.74 -17.44 10.70
C ASN A 57 11.57 -17.84 9.21
N MET A 58 10.35 -18.05 8.73
CA MET A 58 10.09 -18.23 7.31
C MET A 58 10.56 -17.00 6.56
N HIS A 59 11.39 -17.18 5.55
CA HIS A 59 11.95 -16.11 4.74
C HIS A 59 11.69 -16.38 3.26
N GLU A 60 11.04 -15.41 2.60
CA GLU A 60 10.68 -15.50 1.19
C GLU A 60 10.75 -14.13 0.51
N LEU A 61 10.99 -14.13 -0.79
CA LEU A 61 10.85 -12.92 -1.61
C LEU A 61 9.44 -12.85 -2.18
N VAL A 62 8.79 -11.71 -2.04
CA VAL A 62 7.45 -11.48 -2.57
C VAL A 62 7.44 -10.38 -3.62
N HIS A 63 6.39 -10.37 -4.43
CA HIS A 63 6.24 -9.43 -5.54
C HIS A 63 5.57 -8.14 -5.13
N TYR A 64 4.77 -8.18 -4.07
CA TYR A 64 3.93 -7.04 -3.68
C TYR A 64 3.70 -6.98 -2.16
N TYR A 65 3.63 -5.76 -1.64
CA TYR A 65 3.15 -5.47 -0.30
C TYR A 65 2.11 -4.36 -0.33
N GLY A 66 0.91 -4.66 0.15
CA GLY A 66 -0.22 -3.73 0.18
C GLY A 66 -1.57 -4.44 0.10
N LYS A 67 -2.62 -3.67 -0.21
CA LYS A 67 -4.00 -4.17 -0.23
C LYS A 67 -4.49 -4.61 -1.61
N GLU A 68 -3.95 -4.06 -2.67
CA GLU A 68 -4.45 -4.24 -4.03
C GLU A 68 -3.31 -4.66 -4.97
N PRO A 69 -2.97 -5.95 -5.02
CA PRO A 69 -1.91 -6.42 -5.89
C PRO A 69 -2.29 -6.19 -7.36
N PRO A 70 -1.41 -5.58 -8.19
CA PRO A 70 -1.73 -5.23 -9.57
C PRO A 70 -2.01 -6.45 -10.46
N PHE A 71 -1.46 -7.62 -10.09
CA PHE A 71 -1.68 -8.88 -10.78
C PHE A 71 -2.95 -9.64 -10.32
N GLY A 72 -3.54 -9.25 -9.20
CA GLY A 72 -4.79 -9.80 -8.68
C GLY A 72 -5.98 -8.92 -9.03
N LEU A 73 -6.46 -8.98 -10.26
CA LEU A 73 -7.53 -8.13 -10.77
C LEU A 73 -8.78 -8.18 -9.88
N GLY A 74 -9.18 -7.01 -9.34
CA GLY A 74 -10.38 -6.86 -8.55
C GLY A 74 -10.29 -7.39 -7.11
N ILE A 75 -9.11 -7.74 -6.64
CA ILE A 75 -8.90 -8.22 -5.28
C ILE A 75 -8.40 -7.10 -4.39
N ARG A 76 -9.05 -6.97 -3.24
CA ARG A 76 -8.64 -6.05 -2.19
C ARG A 76 -8.56 -6.78 -0.84
N PHE A 77 -7.37 -6.79 -0.26
CA PHE A 77 -7.16 -7.32 1.08
C PHE A 77 -7.66 -6.35 2.15
N ARG A 78 -8.08 -6.86 3.29
CA ARG A 78 -8.45 -6.03 4.44
C ARG A 78 -7.25 -5.34 5.07
N GLU A 79 -6.10 -6.01 5.05
CA GLU A 79 -4.84 -5.55 5.61
C GLU A 79 -3.75 -5.56 4.54
N ASP A 80 -2.73 -4.70 4.71
CA ASP A 80 -1.56 -4.74 3.86
C ASP A 80 -0.88 -6.09 3.97
N SER A 81 -0.87 -6.83 2.88
CA SER A 81 -0.41 -8.21 2.82
C SER A 81 0.83 -8.36 1.96
N PHE A 82 1.73 -9.24 2.38
CA PHE A 82 2.85 -9.69 1.57
C PHE A 82 2.36 -10.75 0.60
N VAL A 83 2.40 -10.45 -0.69
CA VAL A 83 1.79 -11.24 -1.74
C VAL A 83 2.82 -11.69 -2.76
N MET A 84 2.84 -12.97 -3.02
CA MET A 84 3.67 -13.60 -4.03
C MET A 84 2.79 -14.12 -5.17
N ARG A 85 3.24 -13.98 -6.42
CA ARG A 85 2.64 -14.71 -7.55
C ARG A 85 2.83 -16.20 -7.33
N ASP A 86 1.90 -16.99 -7.80
CA ASP A 86 2.00 -18.44 -7.68
C ASP A 86 3.26 -18.94 -8.41
N PRO A 87 4.24 -19.54 -7.71
CA PRO A 87 5.48 -20.00 -8.32
C PRO A 87 5.27 -21.22 -9.22
N PHE A 88 4.14 -21.89 -9.11
CA PHE A 88 3.83 -23.11 -9.86
C PHE A 88 3.06 -22.85 -11.16
N GLN A 89 2.63 -21.60 -11.39
CA GLN A 89 1.92 -21.20 -12.59
C GLN A 89 2.72 -20.17 -13.39
N ALA A 90 2.89 -20.42 -14.66
CA ALA A 90 3.48 -19.43 -15.54
C ALA A 90 2.57 -18.19 -15.62
N PRO A 91 3.12 -16.97 -15.50
CA PRO A 91 2.35 -15.76 -15.64
C PRO A 91 1.76 -15.68 -17.07
N PRO A 92 0.56 -15.09 -17.23
CA PRO A 92 -0.01 -14.89 -18.55
C PRO A 92 0.88 -13.95 -19.39
N PRO A 93 0.83 -14.04 -20.72
CA PRO A 93 1.55 -13.12 -21.59
C PRO A 93 1.18 -11.66 -21.27
N ARG A 94 2.14 -10.73 -21.36
CA ARG A 94 1.92 -9.31 -21.01
C ARG A 94 0.79 -8.62 -21.78
N TRP A 95 0.46 -9.12 -22.97
CA TRP A 95 -0.63 -8.61 -23.80
C TRP A 95 -2.02 -9.10 -23.36
N GLN A 96 -2.09 -10.10 -22.48
CA GLN A 96 -3.34 -10.66 -21.98
C GLN A 96 -3.64 -10.16 -20.58
N SER A 97 -4.66 -9.33 -20.44
CA SER A 97 -5.16 -8.88 -19.15
C SER A 97 -5.96 -9.99 -18.47
N LYS A 98 -5.27 -10.89 -17.78
CA LYS A 98 -5.86 -11.99 -17.02
C LYS A 98 -5.38 -11.93 -15.58
N ALA A 99 -6.29 -12.18 -14.63
CA ALA A 99 -5.91 -12.32 -13.22
C ALA A 99 -4.92 -13.49 -13.05
N GLU A 100 -3.85 -13.23 -12.31
CA GLU A 100 -2.87 -14.24 -11.96
C GLU A 100 -3.22 -14.89 -10.63
N TYR A 101 -2.80 -16.14 -10.45
CA TYR A 101 -2.87 -16.79 -9.16
C TYR A 101 -1.79 -16.22 -8.22
N TYR A 102 -2.12 -16.16 -6.94
CA TYR A 102 -1.24 -15.57 -5.94
C TYR A 102 -1.33 -16.29 -4.60
N VAL A 103 -0.34 -16.09 -3.77
CA VAL A 103 -0.29 -16.56 -2.38
C VAL A 103 -0.03 -15.37 -1.47
N ALA A 104 -0.91 -15.14 -0.51
CA ALA A 104 -0.69 -14.16 0.54
C ALA A 104 0.06 -14.83 1.70
N LEU A 105 1.34 -14.52 1.86
CA LEU A 105 2.22 -15.17 2.84
C LEU A 105 2.01 -14.65 4.25
N GLY A 106 1.82 -13.35 4.40
CA GLY A 106 1.72 -12.74 5.71
C GLY A 106 1.28 -11.30 5.70
N VAL A 107 1.24 -10.72 6.87
CA VAL A 107 0.87 -9.33 7.14
C VAL A 107 1.76 -8.77 8.25
N LYS A 108 1.64 -7.49 8.58
CA LYS A 108 2.26 -6.92 9.79
C LYS A 108 1.31 -7.06 10.98
N CYS A 109 1.86 -7.45 12.11
CA CYS A 109 1.11 -7.51 13.38
C CYS A 109 0.56 -6.11 13.73
N ALA A 110 -0.73 -6.04 14.04
CA ALA A 110 -1.40 -4.78 14.38
C ALA A 110 -0.83 -4.08 15.63
N THR A 111 -0.18 -4.83 16.53
CA THR A 111 0.37 -4.28 17.77
C THR A 111 1.85 -3.92 17.64
N CYS A 112 2.69 -4.84 17.20
CA CYS A 112 4.14 -4.62 17.18
C CYS A 112 4.71 -4.26 15.81
N GLY A 113 3.89 -4.27 14.75
CA GLY A 113 4.30 -3.95 13.39
C GLY A 113 5.23 -4.97 12.71
N LYS A 114 5.62 -6.03 13.39
CA LYS A 114 6.51 -7.06 12.82
C LYS A 114 5.77 -7.93 11.82
N PRO A 115 6.42 -8.34 10.72
CA PRO A 115 5.83 -9.26 9.76
C PRO A 115 5.58 -10.62 10.39
N VAL A 116 4.43 -11.20 10.11
CA VAL A 116 4.04 -12.55 10.54
C VAL A 116 3.35 -13.28 9.40
N CYS A 117 3.66 -14.58 9.25
CA CYS A 117 2.99 -15.41 8.27
C CYS A 117 1.56 -15.76 8.72
N LYS A 118 0.75 -16.21 7.78
CA LYS A 118 -0.65 -16.60 8.04
C LYS A 118 -0.80 -17.99 8.67
N ASP A 119 0.30 -18.64 9.03
CA ASP A 119 0.22 -19.92 9.73
C ASP A 119 -0.38 -19.74 11.12
N ALA A 120 -1.22 -20.68 11.52
CA ALA A 120 -1.86 -20.70 12.82
C ALA A 120 -0.85 -20.79 13.99
N ALA A 121 0.37 -21.27 13.75
CA ALA A 121 1.43 -21.28 14.75
C ALA A 121 2.09 -19.90 14.95
N CYS A 122 1.85 -18.94 14.05
CA CYS A 122 2.53 -17.63 14.05
C CYS A 122 1.60 -16.48 14.32
N SER A 123 0.37 -16.50 13.77
CA SER A 123 -0.56 -15.38 13.83
C SER A 123 -1.97 -15.79 14.17
N PHE A 124 -2.72 -14.85 14.69
CA PHE A 124 -4.15 -14.97 14.98
C PHE A 124 -4.89 -13.77 14.41
N TYR A 125 -6.02 -14.04 13.77
CA TYR A 125 -6.89 -13.00 13.22
C TYR A 125 -8.11 -12.78 14.09
N TYR A 126 -8.23 -11.55 14.58
CA TYR A 126 -9.46 -11.03 15.19
C TYR A 126 -9.59 -9.56 14.84
N THR A 127 -10.49 -9.21 13.95
CA THR A 127 -10.62 -7.88 13.33
C THR A 127 -9.38 -7.42 12.55
N GLN A 128 -8.21 -7.65 13.10
CA GLN A 128 -6.88 -7.45 12.54
C GLN A 128 -6.01 -8.66 12.85
N THR A 129 -4.85 -8.74 12.22
CA THR A 129 -3.91 -9.84 12.46
C THR A 129 -2.89 -9.46 13.55
N TYR A 130 -2.71 -10.37 14.48
CA TYR A 130 -1.76 -10.26 15.59
C TYR A 130 -0.78 -11.43 15.55
N CYS A 131 0.49 -11.17 15.86
CA CYS A 131 1.39 -12.29 16.18
C CYS A 131 0.93 -12.97 17.48
N LEU A 132 1.20 -14.26 17.64
CA LEU A 132 0.75 -15.00 18.84
C LEU A 132 1.22 -14.37 20.16
N PRO A 133 2.47 -13.88 20.29
CA PRO A 133 2.89 -13.18 21.50
C PRO A 133 2.02 -11.96 21.83
N CYS A 134 1.77 -11.08 20.84
CA CYS A 134 0.92 -9.90 21.04
C CYS A 134 -0.55 -10.26 21.30
N GLY A 135 -1.07 -11.26 20.57
CA GLY A 135 -2.42 -11.77 20.78
C GLY A 135 -2.62 -12.32 22.20
N SER A 136 -1.63 -13.00 22.74
CA SER A 136 -1.65 -13.50 24.12
C SER A 136 -1.76 -12.39 25.17
N VAL A 137 -1.08 -11.27 24.93
CA VAL A 137 -1.13 -10.10 25.83
C VAL A 137 -2.51 -9.44 25.77
N GLN A 138 -3.09 -9.33 24.57
CA GLN A 138 -4.39 -8.68 24.37
C GLN A 138 -5.60 -9.59 24.66
N LEU A 139 -5.36 -10.87 24.89
CA LEU A 139 -6.39 -11.89 25.05
C LEU A 139 -7.55 -11.46 25.95
N LYS A 140 -7.25 -10.81 27.07
CA LYS A 140 -8.24 -10.41 28.07
C LYS A 140 -9.19 -9.30 27.61
N SER A 141 -8.81 -8.51 26.63
CA SER A 141 -9.62 -7.42 26.07
C SER A 141 -10.61 -7.87 25.01
N TRP A 142 -10.52 -9.11 24.56
CA TRP A 142 -11.34 -9.65 23.49
C TRP A 142 -12.58 -10.39 24.00
N PRO A 143 -13.62 -10.56 23.16
CA PRO A 143 -14.77 -11.38 23.50
C PRO A 143 -14.38 -12.83 23.82
N VAL A 144 -15.15 -13.48 24.64
CA VAL A 144 -14.91 -14.86 25.12
C VAL A 144 -14.70 -15.85 23.97
N GLU A 145 -15.41 -15.68 22.87
CA GLU A 145 -15.27 -16.53 21.69
C GLU A 145 -13.90 -16.41 21.03
N ALA A 146 -13.40 -15.20 20.86
CA ALA A 146 -12.07 -14.96 20.33
C ALA A 146 -10.99 -15.47 21.29
N GLN A 147 -11.16 -15.26 22.59
CA GLN A 147 -10.27 -15.80 23.63
C GLN A 147 -10.20 -17.34 23.54
N SER A 148 -11.33 -18.00 23.42
CA SER A 148 -11.39 -19.47 23.32
C SER A 148 -10.68 -20.01 22.08
N LYS A 149 -10.86 -19.35 20.94
CA LYS A 149 -10.17 -19.70 19.69
C LYS A 149 -8.66 -19.54 19.82
N LEU A 150 -8.19 -18.41 20.35
CA LEU A 150 -6.76 -18.19 20.53
C LEU A 150 -6.14 -19.17 21.52
N ARG A 151 -6.81 -19.46 22.63
CA ARG A 151 -6.33 -20.46 23.62
C ARG A 151 -6.15 -21.86 23.00
N LYS A 152 -7.12 -22.29 22.19
CA LYS A 152 -7.03 -23.55 21.45
C LYS A 152 -5.84 -23.56 20.48
N GLN A 153 -5.66 -22.45 19.77
CA GLN A 153 -4.55 -22.30 18.83
C GLN A 153 -3.18 -22.32 19.53
N LEU A 154 -3.05 -21.61 20.66
CA LEU A 154 -1.84 -21.61 21.48
C LEU A 154 -1.53 -23.02 22.06
N ALA A 155 -2.52 -23.77 22.44
CA ALA A 155 -2.34 -25.15 22.91
C ALA A 155 -1.85 -26.06 21.78
N ALA A 156 -2.39 -25.90 20.56
CA ALA A 156 -1.97 -26.68 19.41
C ALA A 156 -0.55 -26.35 18.94
N SER A 157 -0.14 -25.07 18.99
CA SER A 157 1.22 -24.66 18.62
C SER A 157 2.28 -25.23 19.56
N LYS A 158 2.02 -25.27 20.87
CA LYS A 158 2.91 -25.88 21.88
C LYS A 158 3.11 -27.37 21.68
N GLN A 159 2.07 -28.08 21.24
CA GLN A 159 2.18 -29.52 20.96
C GLN A 159 3.08 -29.81 19.75
N LYS A 160 3.07 -28.94 18.73
CA LYS A 160 3.94 -29.08 17.57
C LYS A 160 5.42 -28.87 17.92
N GLU A 161 5.74 -27.95 18.81
CA GLU A 161 7.12 -27.72 19.28
C GLU A 161 7.69 -28.88 20.08
N GLN A 162 6.87 -29.68 20.77
CA GLN A 162 7.30 -30.84 21.56
C GLN A 162 7.44 -32.12 20.72
N SER A 163 6.94 -32.10 19.49
CA SER A 163 6.96 -33.27 18.59
C SER A 163 8.09 -33.23 17.55
N ASN A 164 8.93 -32.21 17.58
CA ASN A 164 10.04 -31.97 16.67
C ASN A 164 11.36 -32.00 17.45
#